data_77930900728dfba3c3ee7afce5423a63
#
_entry.id   77930900728dfba3c3ee7afce5423a63
#
_cell.length_a   1.000
_cell.length_b   1.000
_cell.length_c   1.000
_cell.angle_alpha   90.00
_cell.angle_beta   90.00
_cell.angle_gamma   90.00
#
_symmetry.space_group_name_H-M   'P 1'
#
loop_
_entity.id
_entity.type
_entity.pdbx_description
1 polymer ?
#
loop_
_entity_poly.entity_id
_entity_poly.type
_entity_poly.pdbx_seq_one_letter_code
_entity_poly.pdbx_strand_id
1 'polypeptide(L)'
;PPLKIILCCSGGLSSSFFANKLAELISLKHLNYEIIPLGFYQLNSSYLDCDAIYLAPQISYLEPQAMNIVKNTVPVHCVTPSVYATYNYRGLLDMITNENISKTKENGTI
;
A
#
# COMPACT_ATOMS: atom_id res chain seq x y z
N PRO A 1 -4.66 -10.41 13.10
CA PRO A 1 -4.01 -9.12 12.79
C PRO A 1 -4.44 -8.61 11.42
N PRO A 2 -4.53 -7.29 11.23
CA PRO A 2 -4.93 -6.74 9.95
C PRO A 2 -3.86 -6.92 8.88
N LEU A 3 -4.30 -6.91 7.63
CA LEU A 3 -3.39 -6.80 6.50
C LEU A 3 -2.85 -5.37 6.49
N LYS A 4 -1.57 -5.20 6.72
CA LYS A 4 -0.95 -3.88 6.89
C LYS A 4 -0.23 -3.47 5.62
N ILE A 5 -0.70 -2.42 4.98
CA ILE A 5 -0.21 -1.94 3.70
C ILE A 5 0.33 -0.52 3.85
N ILE A 6 1.54 -0.30 3.39
CA ILE A 6 2.13 1.04 3.34
C ILE A 6 1.95 1.58 1.92
N LEU A 7 1.47 2.81 1.82
CA LEU A 7 1.28 3.50 0.55
C LEU A 7 2.16 4.74 0.54
N CYS A 8 3.20 4.72 -0.31
CA CYS A 8 4.20 5.79 -0.36
C CYS A 8 4.02 6.69 -1.56
N CYS A 9 4.20 7.98 -1.35
CA CYS A 9 4.38 8.96 -2.43
C CYS A 9 5.55 9.86 -2.07
N SER A 10 5.90 10.82 -2.94
CA SER A 10 7.06 11.65 -2.69
C SER A 10 6.92 12.49 -1.42
N GLY A 11 5.75 13.12 -1.22
CA GLY A 11 5.55 14.03 -0.08
C GLY A 11 4.47 13.60 0.91
N GLY A 12 3.75 12.52 0.64
CA GLY A 12 2.71 12.03 1.55
C GLY A 12 1.31 12.53 1.30
N LEU A 13 1.14 13.57 0.48
CA LEU A 13 -0.19 14.17 0.28
C LEU A 13 -1.13 13.29 -0.56
N SER A 14 -0.65 12.79 -1.71
CA SER A 14 -1.51 11.96 -2.55
C SER A 14 -1.77 10.60 -1.91
N SER A 15 -0.79 10.05 -1.19
CA SER A 15 -1.02 8.79 -0.49
C SER A 15 -2.04 8.96 0.64
N SER A 16 -2.07 10.13 1.30
CA SER A 16 -3.08 10.41 2.31
C SER A 16 -4.48 10.45 1.71
N PHE A 17 -4.63 11.04 0.52
CA PHE A 17 -5.93 11.05 -0.17
C PHE A 17 -6.40 9.62 -0.45
N PHE A 18 -5.53 8.82 -1.06
CA PHE A 18 -5.87 7.43 -1.36
C PHE A 18 -6.15 6.62 -0.10
N ALA A 19 -5.35 6.84 0.96
CA ALA A 19 -5.55 6.12 2.21
C ALA A 19 -6.91 6.43 2.83
N ASN A 20 -7.34 7.68 2.79
CA ASN A 20 -8.66 8.06 3.31
C ASN A 20 -9.79 7.39 2.54
N LYS A 21 -9.69 7.39 1.20
CA LYS A 21 -10.70 6.74 0.36
C LYS A 21 -10.71 5.23 0.55
N LEU A 22 -9.52 4.64 0.67
CA LEU A 22 -9.42 3.20 0.92
C LEU A 22 -10.01 2.84 2.29
N ALA A 23 -9.78 3.66 3.30
CA ALA A 23 -10.31 3.39 4.63
C ALA A 23 -11.84 3.36 4.61
N GLU A 24 -12.48 4.29 3.88
CA GLU A 24 -13.94 4.28 3.73
C GLU A 24 -14.43 2.99 3.08
N LEU A 25 -13.77 2.59 1.99
CA LEU A 25 -14.16 1.40 1.23
C LEU A 25 -13.91 0.12 2.03
N ILE A 26 -12.79 0.06 2.73
CA ILE A 26 -12.44 -1.07 3.60
C ILE A 26 -13.50 -1.25 4.68
N SER A 27 -13.94 -0.14 5.27
CA SER A 27 -14.98 -0.17 6.29
C SER A 27 -16.30 -0.67 5.71
N LEU A 28 -16.69 -0.17 4.53
CA LEU A 28 -17.92 -0.61 3.88
C LEU A 28 -17.92 -2.08 3.54
N LYS A 29 -16.76 -2.62 3.18
CA LYS A 29 -16.64 -4.03 2.80
C LYS A 29 -16.30 -4.94 3.99
N HIS A 30 -16.18 -4.38 5.20
CA HIS A 30 -15.86 -5.13 6.42
C HIS A 30 -14.54 -5.92 6.29
N LEU A 31 -13.55 -5.31 5.64
CA LEU A 31 -12.23 -5.92 5.50
C LEU A 31 -11.35 -5.58 6.70
N ASN A 32 -10.43 -6.49 7.04
CA ASN A 32 -9.48 -6.26 8.12
C ASN A 32 -8.13 -5.80 7.55
N TYR A 33 -8.11 -4.59 6.98
CA TYR A 33 -6.93 -3.99 6.35
C TYR A 33 -6.59 -2.69 7.05
N GLU A 34 -5.30 -2.39 7.11
CA GLU A 34 -4.80 -1.11 7.60
C GLU A 34 -3.93 -0.49 6.51
N ILE A 35 -4.24 0.73 6.10
CA ILE A 35 -3.49 1.46 5.07
C ILE A 35 -2.74 2.59 5.74
N ILE A 36 -1.42 2.61 5.60
CA ILE A 36 -0.55 3.60 6.23
C ILE A 36 0.05 4.48 5.14
N PRO A 37 -0.38 5.76 5.03
CA PRO A 37 0.19 6.67 4.04
C PRO A 37 1.51 7.25 4.55
N LEU A 38 2.52 7.24 3.69
CA LEU A 38 3.84 7.82 4.02
C LEU A 38 4.39 8.60 2.84
N GLY A 39 5.15 9.65 3.14
CA GLY A 39 6.11 10.16 2.17
C GLY A 39 7.30 9.20 2.14
N PHE A 40 7.98 9.10 1.01
CA PHE A 40 9.09 8.15 0.90
C PHE A 40 10.18 8.42 1.94
N TYR A 41 10.38 9.71 2.28
CA TYR A 41 11.39 10.08 3.28
C TYR A 41 11.09 9.50 4.66
N GLN A 42 9.87 9.07 4.92
CA GLN A 42 9.47 8.49 6.20
C GLN A 42 9.69 6.98 6.27
N LEU A 43 9.96 6.35 5.12
CA LEU A 43 10.14 4.91 5.07
C LEU A 43 11.50 4.54 5.67
N ASN A 44 11.50 3.60 6.62
CA ASN A 44 12.72 3.11 7.24
C ASN A 44 12.51 1.68 7.73
N SER A 45 13.54 1.09 8.32
CA SER A 45 13.50 -0.32 8.69
C SER A 45 12.48 -0.64 9.79
N SER A 46 11.91 0.35 10.46
CA SER A 46 10.87 0.08 11.47
C SER A 46 9.56 -0.40 10.86
N TYR A 47 9.43 -0.34 9.53
CA TYR A 47 8.23 -0.81 8.83
C TYR A 47 8.35 -2.23 8.30
N LEU A 48 9.30 -3.01 8.82
CA LEU A 48 9.49 -4.39 8.37
C LEU A 48 8.32 -5.31 8.70
N ASP A 49 7.46 -4.92 9.63
CA ASP A 49 6.30 -5.72 10.03
C ASP A 49 5.08 -5.53 9.13
N CYS A 50 5.15 -4.66 8.13
CA CYS A 50 4.04 -4.52 7.18
C CYS A 50 4.01 -5.71 6.22
N ASP A 51 2.87 -5.88 5.55
CA ASP A 51 2.69 -7.00 4.62
C ASP A 51 3.12 -6.66 3.20
N ALA A 52 3.03 -5.40 2.80
CA ALA A 52 3.48 -4.96 1.48
C ALA A 52 3.61 -3.45 1.45
N ILE A 53 4.42 -2.95 0.51
CA ILE A 53 4.61 -1.53 0.29
C ILE A 53 4.21 -1.22 -1.15
N TYR A 54 3.45 -0.15 -1.32
CA TYR A 54 3.01 0.32 -2.63
C TYR A 54 3.56 1.71 -2.88
N LEU A 55 4.29 1.87 -3.98
CA LEU A 55 4.88 3.15 -4.36
C LEU A 55 4.02 3.83 -5.43
N ALA A 56 3.79 5.12 -5.26
CA ALA A 56 3.12 5.92 -6.28
C ALA A 56 3.92 5.87 -7.58
N PRO A 57 3.26 5.99 -8.75
CA PRO A 57 3.97 5.91 -10.03
C PRO A 57 5.10 6.92 -10.16
N GLN A 58 4.95 8.10 -9.57
CA GLN A 58 5.94 9.17 -9.66
C GLN A 58 7.26 8.80 -9.01
N ILE A 59 7.24 7.86 -8.07
CA ILE A 59 8.44 7.42 -7.36
C ILE A 59 8.76 5.95 -7.63
N SER A 60 8.25 5.39 -8.72
CA SER A 60 8.53 3.98 -9.06
C SER A 60 10.03 3.72 -9.23
N TYR A 61 10.80 4.75 -9.63
CA TYR A 61 12.26 4.62 -9.76
C TYR A 61 12.95 4.38 -8.42
N LEU A 62 12.25 4.58 -7.31
CA LEU A 62 12.80 4.34 -5.98
C LEU A 62 12.57 2.92 -5.47
N GLU A 63 11.99 2.06 -6.30
CA GLU A 63 11.71 0.68 -5.90
C GLU A 63 12.96 -0.05 -5.35
N PRO A 64 14.12 0.02 -6.02
CA PRO A 64 15.31 -0.64 -5.47
C PRO A 64 15.73 -0.11 -4.10
N GLN A 65 15.59 1.20 -3.89
CA GLN A 65 15.90 1.80 -2.59
C GLN A 65 14.92 1.32 -1.51
N ALA A 66 13.63 1.25 -1.86
CA ALA A 66 12.63 0.75 -0.91
C ALA A 66 12.93 -0.70 -0.53
N MET A 67 13.26 -1.54 -1.50
CA MET A 67 13.60 -2.93 -1.24
C MET A 67 14.82 -3.05 -0.33
N ASN A 68 15.80 -2.18 -0.52
CA ASN A 68 16.98 -2.16 0.31
C ASN A 68 16.66 -1.73 1.75
N ILE A 69 15.80 -0.72 1.91
CA ILE A 69 15.39 -0.24 3.23
C ILE A 69 14.73 -1.36 4.03
N VAL A 70 13.86 -2.14 3.39
CA VAL A 70 13.16 -3.25 4.05
C VAL A 70 13.91 -4.57 3.92
N LYS A 71 15.14 -4.55 3.43
CA LYS A 71 16.05 -5.70 3.38
C LYS A 71 15.42 -6.88 2.62
N ASN A 72 14.64 -6.59 1.60
CA ASN A 72 13.97 -7.58 0.76
C ASN A 72 13.07 -8.56 1.54
N THR A 73 12.60 -8.15 2.73
CA THR A 73 11.73 -9.00 3.55
C THR A 73 10.26 -8.71 3.34
N VAL A 74 9.93 -7.62 2.63
CA VAL A 74 8.57 -7.17 2.38
C VAL A 74 8.42 -6.92 0.88
N PRO A 75 7.34 -7.40 0.23
CA PRO A 75 7.13 -7.10 -1.18
C PRO A 75 6.94 -5.60 -1.42
N VAL A 76 7.53 -5.10 -2.49
CA VAL A 76 7.39 -3.71 -2.92
C VAL A 76 6.77 -3.71 -4.31
N HIS A 77 5.64 -3.04 -4.45
CA HIS A 77 4.90 -2.95 -5.71
C HIS A 77 4.82 -1.49 -6.14
N CYS A 78 4.63 -1.27 -7.43
CA CYS A 78 4.39 0.07 -7.96
C CYS A 78 2.96 0.17 -8.44
N VAL A 79 2.27 1.24 -8.04
CA VAL A 79 0.90 1.48 -8.49
C VAL A 79 0.93 1.91 -9.95
N THR A 80 0.02 1.39 -10.77
CA THR A 80 -0.03 1.73 -12.19
C THR A 80 -0.38 3.21 -12.36
N PRO A 81 0.22 3.89 -13.36
CA PRO A 81 -0.04 5.32 -13.55
C PRO A 81 -1.52 5.65 -13.74
N SER A 82 -2.27 4.80 -14.45
CA SER A 82 -3.69 5.08 -14.72
C SER A 82 -4.52 5.10 -13.45
N VAL A 83 -4.18 4.26 -12.47
CA VAL A 83 -4.89 4.23 -11.18
C VAL A 83 -4.74 5.58 -10.48
N TYR A 84 -3.52 6.11 -10.43
CA TYR A 84 -3.28 7.40 -9.78
C TYR A 84 -3.90 8.55 -10.58
N ALA A 85 -3.74 8.55 -11.91
CA ALA A 85 -4.21 9.63 -12.74
C ALA A 85 -5.73 9.81 -12.67
N THR A 86 -6.46 8.73 -12.48
CA THR A 86 -7.92 8.77 -12.44
C THR A 86 -8.48 8.67 -11.02
N TYR A 87 -7.62 8.69 -10.01
CA TYR A 87 -8.01 8.53 -8.61
C TYR A 87 -8.84 7.26 -8.40
N ASN A 88 -8.43 6.18 -9.06
CA ASN A 88 -9.17 4.92 -9.04
C ASN A 88 -8.84 4.12 -7.76
N TYR A 89 -9.32 4.61 -6.63
CA TYR A 89 -9.05 3.94 -5.34
C TYR A 89 -9.71 2.54 -5.27
N ARG A 90 -10.82 2.33 -5.98
CA ARG A 90 -11.44 1.00 -6.01
C ARG A 90 -10.54 -0.01 -6.71
N GLY A 91 -9.94 0.40 -7.84
CA GLY A 91 -8.98 -0.45 -8.54
C GLY A 91 -7.73 -0.71 -7.71
N LEU A 92 -7.29 0.29 -6.95
CA LEU A 92 -6.15 0.11 -6.06
C LEU A 92 -6.46 -0.93 -4.97
N LEU A 93 -7.64 -0.87 -4.38
CA LEU A 93 -8.02 -1.87 -3.38
C LEU A 93 -8.07 -3.27 -3.97
N ASP A 94 -8.61 -3.41 -5.19
CA ASP A 94 -8.63 -4.70 -5.87
C ASP A 94 -7.22 -5.24 -6.11
N MET A 95 -6.30 -4.37 -6.52
CA MET A 95 -4.90 -4.74 -6.72
C MET A 95 -4.29 -5.24 -5.40
N ILE A 96 -4.49 -4.49 -4.31
CA ILE A 96 -3.98 -4.86 -3.00
C ILE A 96 -4.54 -6.21 -2.57
N THR A 97 -5.84 -6.41 -2.69
CA THR A 97 -6.48 -7.66 -2.30
C THR A 97 -5.93 -8.84 -3.11
N ASN A 98 -5.82 -8.68 -4.43
CA ASN A 98 -5.39 -9.76 -5.30
C ASN A 98 -3.92 -10.13 -5.07
N GLU A 99 -3.07 -9.13 -4.83
CA GLU A 99 -1.64 -9.39 -4.63
C GLU A 99 -1.32 -9.92 -3.23
N ASN A 100 -2.27 -9.84 -2.30
CA ASN A 100 -2.06 -10.30 -0.93
C ASN A 100 -3.08 -11.34 -0.52
N ILE A 101 -3.57 -12.11 -1.47
CA ILE A 101 -4.74 -12.98 -1.24
C ILE A 101 -4.47 -14.05 -0.17
N SER A 102 -3.26 -14.60 -0.09
CA SER A 102 -2.93 -15.60 0.93
C SER A 102 -2.96 -14.99 2.32
N LYS A 103 -2.54 -13.73 2.45
CA LYS A 103 -2.54 -13.03 3.73
C LYS A 103 -3.94 -12.61 4.13
N THR A 104 -4.79 -12.24 3.16
CA THR A 104 -6.19 -11.91 3.46
C THR A 104 -6.94 -13.13 3.97
N LYS A 105 -6.65 -14.30 3.44
CA LYS A 105 -7.23 -15.55 3.94
C LYS A 105 -6.77 -15.83 5.37
N GLU A 106 -5.49 -15.62 5.65
CA GLU A 106 -4.95 -15.79 6.99
C GLU A 106 -5.64 -14.88 7.99
N ASN A 107 -6.01 -13.69 7.54
CA ASN A 107 -6.67 -12.69 8.39
C ASN A 107 -8.18 -12.86 8.45
N GLY A 108 -8.72 -13.88 7.80
CA GLY A 108 -10.14 -14.17 7.84
C GLY A 108 -11.00 -13.11 7.16
N THR A 109 -10.45 -12.38 6.20
CA THR A 109 -11.16 -11.29 5.52
C THR A 109 -11.87 -11.73 4.25
N ILE A 110 -11.82 -13.01 3.94
CA ILE A 110 -12.46 -13.56 2.74
C ILE A 110 -13.47 -14.61 3.13
#